data_a08a0c850522d2b2abc7c63dfdf746ca
#
_entry.id   a08a0c850522d2b2abc7c63dfdf746ca
#
_cell.length_a   1.000
_cell.length_b   1.000
_cell.length_c   1.000
_cell.angle_alpha   90.00
_cell.angle_beta   90.00
_cell.angle_gamma   90.00
#
_symmetry.space_group_name_H-M   'P 1'
#
loop_
_entity.id
_entity.type
_entity.pdbx_description
1 polymer ?
#
loop_
_entity_poly.entity_id
_entity_poly.type
_entity_poly.pdbx_seq_one_letter_code
_entity_poly.pdbx_strand_id
1 'polypeptide(L)'
;MKRRHSSWFGINRFRAAELCLVFACNFTLAALEQNAPETKISSAPKLSRAEMEEFLMTAKVVARKNLSMGITNSQRATLDDGRLKHDAHIQTVDIQKASFQTASRTELNFRDTYKFNVAAYELDKLLDLNMVPVSVERNVGGNMAAVTWWVDDTLMTELDRKKKKMEPPHLNTWNPQMYVCRVFDQLIYNTDRNLGNLVITKDWKIWMIDHTRAFRTMKDLPASANLVQCDRNLLAKLRGLTKDALTQKLQRYLNASEIDGLLARRDKIVSFFDDQVAKKGQAAVLFDLEGR
;
A
#
# COMPACT_ATOMS: atom_id res chain seq x y z
N MET A 1 37.15 1.81 53.99
CA MET A 1 38.54 2.29 54.15
C MET A 1 38.83 3.34 53.11
N LYS A 2 39.02 4.60 53.59
CA LYS A 2 39.90 5.68 53.17
C LYS A 2 39.85 6.08 51.68
N ARG A 3 39.28 7.26 51.28
CA ARG A 3 39.77 8.65 51.37
C ARG A 3 40.95 8.87 50.37
N ARG A 4 41.05 9.93 49.50
CA ARG A 4 40.85 11.40 49.61
C ARG A 4 41.09 12.01 48.23
N HIS A 5 40.33 13.01 47.78
CA HIS A 5 40.59 14.47 47.71
C HIS A 5 41.90 14.92 47.03
N SER A 6 41.82 15.84 46.05
CA SER A 6 41.90 17.31 46.15
C SER A 6 42.00 17.92 44.74
N SER A 7 41.14 18.80 44.28
CA SER A 7 41.12 20.26 44.24
C SER A 7 42.48 20.95 44.02
N TRP A 8 42.53 21.84 43.02
CA TRP A 8 43.06 23.21 43.21
C TRP A 8 42.70 24.14 42.04
N PHE A 9 42.33 25.35 42.44
CA PHE A 9 41.99 26.58 41.74
C PHE A 9 43.23 27.25 41.11
N GLY A 10 43.00 28.14 40.09
CA GLY A 10 43.98 29.11 39.65
C GLY A 10 43.36 30.16 38.71
N ILE A 11 42.90 31.24 39.32
CA ILE A 11 42.48 32.49 38.68
C ILE A 11 43.72 33.30 38.30
N ASN A 12 43.73 33.90 37.09
CA ASN A 12 44.41 35.21 36.94
C ASN A 12 43.77 36.06 35.83
N ARG A 13 43.38 37.24 36.29
CA ARG A 13 42.97 38.41 35.50
C ARG A 13 44.20 39.18 35.08
N PHE A 14 44.28 39.71 33.87
CA PHE A 14 44.87 41.03 33.61
C PHE A 14 44.09 41.76 32.49
N ARG A 15 43.82 43.03 32.83
CA ARG A 15 43.26 44.08 31.97
C ARG A 15 44.40 44.73 31.16
N ALA A 16 44.15 45.13 29.94
CA ALA A 16 44.63 46.39 29.39
C ALA A 16 43.69 46.83 28.25
N ALA A 17 43.25 48.05 28.41
CA ALA A 17 42.50 48.80 27.40
C ALA A 17 43.51 49.57 26.54
N GLU A 18 43.25 49.60 25.22
CA GLU A 18 43.72 50.74 24.40
C GLU A 18 42.74 51.04 23.28
N LEU A 19 42.50 52.29 23.17
CA LEU A 19 41.55 53.07 22.35
C LEU A 19 42.25 53.48 21.06
N CYS A 20 41.70 53.24 19.87
CA CYS A 20 41.98 54.07 18.68
C CYS A 20 40.90 54.00 17.61
N LEU A 21 40.19 55.07 17.54
CA LEU A 21 39.75 55.92 16.37
C LEU A 21 39.26 55.23 15.08
N VAL A 22 37.99 55.40 14.87
CA VAL A 22 37.14 55.80 13.74
C VAL A 22 37.85 55.99 12.39
N PHE A 23 37.43 55.19 11.40
CA PHE A 23 37.22 55.64 10.02
C PHE A 23 36.00 55.01 9.46
N ALA A 24 34.96 55.82 9.30
CA ALA A 24 33.75 55.45 8.62
C ALA A 24 34.00 55.49 7.10
N CYS A 25 33.97 54.33 6.45
CA CYS A 25 33.79 54.24 5.01
C CYS A 25 32.47 53.57 4.74
N ASN A 26 31.45 54.39 4.42
CA ASN A 26 30.19 53.91 3.88
C ASN A 26 30.40 53.35 2.45
N PHE A 27 30.53 52.04 2.36
CA PHE A 27 30.30 51.33 1.11
C PHE A 27 28.86 50.74 1.13
N THR A 28 27.95 51.45 0.49
CA THR A 28 26.65 50.89 0.10
C THR A 28 26.92 49.79 -0.92
N LEU A 29 26.98 48.57 -0.46
CA LEU A 29 26.89 47.39 -1.33
C LEU A 29 25.42 47.16 -1.65
N ALA A 30 24.99 47.63 -2.85
CA ALA A 30 23.72 47.22 -3.42
C ALA A 30 23.81 45.69 -3.65
N ALA A 31 23.12 44.93 -2.84
CA ALA A 31 22.90 43.51 -3.07
C ALA A 31 22.00 43.38 -4.30
N LEU A 32 22.60 43.05 -5.44
CA LEU A 32 21.87 42.47 -6.57
C LEU A 32 21.42 41.06 -6.14
N GLU A 33 20.21 40.97 -5.62
CA GLU A 33 19.49 39.70 -5.59
C GLU A 33 19.31 39.21 -7.01
N GLN A 34 20.22 38.37 -7.47
CA GLN A 34 20.00 37.53 -8.63
C GLN A 34 18.88 36.54 -8.27
N ASN A 35 17.64 36.83 -8.62
CA ASN A 35 16.57 35.88 -8.75
C ASN A 35 16.99 34.87 -9.81
N ALA A 36 17.69 33.82 -9.40
CA ALA A 36 17.80 32.61 -10.19
C ALA A 36 16.37 32.04 -10.36
N PRO A 37 15.93 31.78 -11.60
CA PRO A 37 14.63 31.19 -11.80
C PRO A 37 14.64 29.84 -11.07
N GLU A 38 13.77 29.67 -10.06
CA GLU A 38 13.44 28.35 -9.52
C GLU A 38 13.00 27.49 -10.70
N THR A 39 13.87 26.63 -11.16
CA THR A 39 13.53 25.57 -12.09
C THR A 39 12.52 24.70 -11.36
N LYS A 40 11.23 24.97 -11.57
CA LYS A 40 10.17 24.00 -11.21
C LYS A 40 10.56 22.72 -11.91
N ILE A 41 11.09 21.76 -11.14
CA ILE A 41 11.22 20.38 -11.57
C ILE A 41 9.78 19.95 -11.86
N SER A 42 9.39 20.02 -13.12
CA SER A 42 8.13 19.47 -13.61
C SER A 42 8.22 17.96 -13.32
N SER A 43 7.57 17.51 -12.26
CA SER A 43 7.32 16.10 -12.08
C SER A 43 6.59 15.63 -13.34
N ALA A 44 7.13 14.61 -14.02
CA ALA A 44 6.44 14.00 -15.15
C ALA A 44 4.98 13.73 -14.76
N PRO A 45 4.01 14.01 -15.66
CA PRO A 45 2.61 13.83 -15.34
C PRO A 45 2.38 12.39 -14.85
N LYS A 46 1.80 12.27 -13.67
CA LYS A 46 1.50 10.96 -13.07
C LYS A 46 0.45 10.29 -13.96
N LEU A 47 0.76 9.10 -14.48
CA LEU A 47 -0.17 8.33 -15.31
C LEU A 47 -1.48 8.05 -14.56
N SER A 48 -2.59 8.17 -15.28
CA SER A 48 -3.88 7.70 -14.80
C SER A 48 -3.92 6.16 -14.73
N ARG A 49 -4.85 5.59 -13.98
CA ARG A 49 -5.04 4.13 -13.93
C ARG A 49 -5.31 3.54 -15.31
N ALA A 50 -6.08 4.23 -16.15
CA ALA A 50 -6.39 3.78 -17.51
C ALA A 50 -5.14 3.73 -18.40
N GLU A 51 -4.26 4.72 -18.31
CA GLU A 51 -2.98 4.72 -19.02
C GLU A 51 -2.04 3.62 -18.52
N MET A 52 -2.03 3.35 -17.20
CA MET A 52 -1.27 2.23 -16.63
C MET A 52 -1.84 0.87 -17.11
N GLU A 53 -3.18 0.71 -17.15
CA GLU A 53 -3.82 -0.50 -17.68
C GLU A 53 -3.44 -0.72 -19.14
N GLU A 54 -3.54 0.32 -19.99
CA GLU A 54 -3.17 0.24 -21.41
C GLU A 54 -1.70 -0.13 -21.59
N PHE A 55 -0.80 0.52 -20.86
CA PHE A 55 0.63 0.20 -20.87
C PHE A 55 0.89 -1.27 -20.47
N LEU A 56 0.30 -1.72 -19.35
CA LEU A 56 0.47 -3.11 -18.91
C LEU A 56 -0.08 -4.11 -19.93
N MET A 57 -1.14 -3.77 -20.66
CA MET A 57 -1.76 -4.62 -21.68
C MET A 57 -0.93 -4.70 -22.96
N THR A 58 -0.26 -3.61 -23.37
CA THR A 58 0.29 -3.46 -24.72
C THR A 58 1.82 -3.44 -24.78
N ALA A 59 2.50 -2.92 -23.75
CA ALA A 59 3.95 -2.76 -23.73
C ALA A 59 4.70 -4.10 -23.87
N LYS A 60 5.81 -4.10 -24.58
CA LYS A 60 6.64 -5.29 -24.79
C LYS A 60 7.44 -5.62 -23.53
N VAL A 61 7.54 -6.89 -23.20
CA VAL A 61 8.45 -7.37 -22.15
C VAL A 61 9.86 -7.41 -22.71
N VAL A 62 10.73 -6.52 -22.25
CA VAL A 62 12.12 -6.39 -22.76
C VAL A 62 13.14 -7.04 -21.83
N ALA A 63 12.83 -7.24 -20.54
CA ALA A 63 13.67 -7.96 -19.60
C ALA A 63 12.82 -8.70 -18.56
N ARG A 64 13.36 -9.78 -17.97
CA ARG A 64 12.72 -10.54 -16.88
C ARG A 64 13.77 -11.00 -15.88
N LYS A 65 13.38 -10.99 -14.60
CA LYS A 65 14.17 -11.53 -13.50
C LYS A 65 13.23 -12.31 -12.56
N ASN A 66 13.58 -13.55 -12.26
CA ASN A 66 12.87 -14.32 -11.24
C ASN A 66 13.07 -13.67 -9.87
N LEU A 67 12.01 -13.58 -9.09
CA LEU A 67 12.08 -13.11 -7.71
C LEU A 67 12.50 -14.30 -6.83
N SER A 68 13.48 -14.08 -5.97
CA SER A 68 13.98 -15.09 -5.04
C SER A 68 13.04 -15.33 -3.84
N MET A 69 12.08 -14.43 -3.63
CA MET A 69 11.06 -14.56 -2.59
C MET A 69 9.74 -14.97 -3.22
N GLY A 70 9.16 -16.09 -2.75
CA GLY A 70 7.88 -16.63 -3.20
C GLY A 70 8.00 -18.03 -3.80
N ILE A 71 6.99 -18.88 -3.55
CA ILE A 71 6.92 -20.28 -4.01
C ILE A 71 6.33 -20.37 -5.43
N THR A 72 5.88 -19.25 -6.02
CA THR A 72 4.92 -19.20 -7.13
C THR A 72 5.48 -18.67 -8.45
N ASN A 73 6.77 -18.84 -8.74
CA ASN A 73 7.40 -18.40 -9.99
C ASN A 73 7.11 -16.92 -10.36
N SER A 74 7.07 -16.05 -9.36
CA SER A 74 6.90 -14.61 -9.55
C SER A 74 8.09 -14.00 -10.26
N GLN A 75 7.84 -13.12 -11.23
CA GLN A 75 8.88 -12.44 -12.00
C GLN A 75 8.71 -10.92 -11.89
N ARG A 76 9.82 -10.20 -11.78
CA ARG A 76 9.90 -8.80 -12.13
C ARG A 76 10.30 -8.67 -13.59
N ALA A 77 9.50 -7.94 -14.35
CA ALA A 77 9.75 -7.73 -15.78
C ALA A 77 9.83 -6.24 -16.06
N THR A 78 10.69 -5.84 -16.96
CA THR A 78 10.70 -4.48 -17.52
C THR A 78 9.87 -4.49 -18.80
N LEU A 79 8.89 -3.61 -18.88
CA LEU A 79 8.03 -3.37 -20.03
C LEU A 79 8.44 -2.08 -20.72
N ASP A 80 8.26 -2.04 -22.06
CA ASP A 80 8.63 -0.89 -22.90
C ASP A 80 7.61 -0.73 -24.04
N ASP A 81 6.97 0.42 -24.18
CA ASP A 81 6.07 0.78 -25.29
C ASP A 81 6.70 1.78 -26.28
N GLY A 82 7.99 2.10 -26.11
CA GLY A 82 8.74 3.08 -26.89
C GLY A 82 8.60 4.52 -26.36
N ARG A 83 7.64 4.81 -25.51
CA ARG A 83 7.44 6.10 -24.82
C ARG A 83 7.79 6.02 -23.33
N LEU A 84 7.40 4.89 -22.70
CA LEU A 84 7.61 4.60 -21.29
C LEU A 84 8.30 3.26 -21.14
N LYS A 85 9.25 3.20 -20.21
CA LYS A 85 9.83 1.99 -19.70
C LYS A 85 9.54 1.87 -18.21
N HIS A 86 8.84 0.81 -17.82
CA HIS A 86 8.44 0.61 -16.44
C HIS A 86 8.47 -0.87 -16.06
N ASP A 87 8.67 -1.16 -14.80
CA ASP A 87 8.67 -2.52 -14.29
C ASP A 87 7.27 -3.00 -13.92
N ALA A 88 7.03 -4.29 -14.07
CA ALA A 88 5.81 -4.97 -13.66
C ALA A 88 6.13 -6.28 -12.94
N HIS A 89 5.24 -6.70 -12.06
CA HIS A 89 5.21 -8.04 -11.49
C HIS A 89 4.38 -8.94 -12.40
N ILE A 90 4.94 -10.08 -12.79
CA ILE A 90 4.24 -11.11 -13.58
C ILE A 90 4.01 -12.33 -12.71
N GLN A 91 2.76 -12.76 -12.60
CA GLN A 91 2.33 -13.92 -11.83
C GLN A 91 1.46 -14.83 -12.68
N THR A 92 1.86 -16.11 -12.78
CA THR A 92 1.20 -17.12 -13.63
C THR A 92 0.59 -18.27 -12.83
N VAL A 93 0.70 -18.27 -11.49
CA VAL A 93 0.14 -19.34 -10.65
C VAL A 93 -1.37 -19.47 -10.89
N ASP A 94 -1.84 -20.69 -11.17
CA ASP A 94 -3.28 -21.00 -11.31
C ASP A 94 -3.50 -22.44 -10.82
N ILE A 95 -3.54 -22.62 -9.49
CA ILE A 95 -3.67 -23.91 -8.83
C ILE A 95 -5.07 -24.03 -8.26
N GLN A 96 -5.74 -25.13 -8.55
CA GLN A 96 -7.02 -25.51 -7.95
C GLN A 96 -6.94 -26.93 -7.40
N LYS A 97 -7.38 -27.14 -6.15
CA LYS A 97 -7.42 -28.43 -5.49
C LYS A 97 -8.75 -28.59 -4.76
N ALA A 98 -9.36 -29.78 -4.82
CA ALA A 98 -10.58 -30.08 -4.07
C ALA A 98 -10.36 -29.95 -2.55
N SER A 99 -9.15 -30.32 -2.08
CA SER A 99 -8.71 -30.10 -0.72
C SER A 99 -7.21 -29.78 -0.69
N PHE A 100 -6.81 -28.97 0.29
CA PHE A 100 -5.42 -28.63 0.54
C PHE A 100 -5.15 -28.65 2.04
N GLN A 101 -4.19 -29.49 2.46
CA GLN A 101 -3.79 -29.61 3.85
C GLN A 101 -2.76 -28.53 4.19
N THR A 102 -3.09 -27.69 5.16
CA THR A 102 -2.13 -26.79 5.83
C THR A 102 -1.67 -27.43 7.15
N ALA A 103 -0.69 -26.83 7.81
CA ALA A 103 -0.24 -27.31 9.12
C ALA A 103 -1.34 -27.27 10.20
N SER A 104 -2.35 -26.40 10.03
CA SER A 104 -3.40 -26.15 11.04
C SER A 104 -4.80 -26.60 10.63
N ARG A 105 -5.07 -26.79 9.33
CA ARG A 105 -6.41 -27.09 8.83
C ARG A 105 -6.40 -27.68 7.41
N THR A 106 -7.50 -28.32 7.04
CA THR A 106 -7.82 -28.67 5.65
C THR A 106 -8.67 -27.57 5.04
N GLU A 107 -8.22 -27.03 3.91
CA GLU A 107 -8.99 -26.07 3.10
C GLU A 107 -9.67 -26.82 1.95
N LEU A 108 -11.00 -26.75 1.88
CA LEU A 108 -11.78 -27.27 0.76
C LEU A 108 -11.87 -26.23 -0.36
N ASN A 109 -11.91 -26.69 -1.62
CA ASN A 109 -11.96 -25.84 -2.80
C ASN A 109 -10.82 -24.80 -2.81
N PHE A 110 -9.62 -25.28 -2.48
CA PHE A 110 -8.42 -24.42 -2.44
C PHE A 110 -8.10 -23.88 -3.83
N ARG A 111 -7.88 -22.56 -3.90
CA ARG A 111 -7.36 -21.88 -5.08
C ARG A 111 -6.21 -20.97 -4.70
N ASP A 112 -5.14 -21.03 -5.52
CA ASP A 112 -3.99 -20.12 -5.51
C ASP A 112 -3.82 -19.66 -6.95
N THR A 113 -4.30 -18.46 -7.30
CA THR A 113 -4.44 -18.05 -8.69
C THR A 113 -4.10 -16.59 -8.91
N TYR A 114 -3.38 -16.31 -9.99
CA TYR A 114 -3.07 -14.97 -10.45
C TYR A 114 -4.32 -14.12 -10.70
N LYS A 115 -5.46 -14.76 -11.05
CA LYS A 115 -6.75 -14.09 -11.31
C LYS A 115 -7.21 -13.26 -10.12
N PHE A 116 -6.88 -13.68 -8.91
CA PHE A 116 -7.27 -12.96 -7.70
C PHE A 116 -6.51 -11.63 -7.53
N ASN A 117 -5.31 -11.47 -8.10
CA ASN A 117 -4.65 -10.16 -8.14
C ASN A 117 -5.43 -9.16 -9.00
N VAL A 118 -5.91 -9.62 -10.17
CA VAL A 118 -6.74 -8.78 -11.05
C VAL A 118 -8.10 -8.50 -10.41
N ALA A 119 -8.74 -9.52 -9.80
CA ALA A 119 -10.00 -9.34 -9.08
C ALA A 119 -9.89 -8.35 -7.92
N ALA A 120 -8.78 -8.38 -7.17
CA ALA A 120 -8.53 -7.44 -6.07
C ALA A 120 -8.40 -6.00 -6.59
N TYR A 121 -7.70 -5.79 -7.71
CA TYR A 121 -7.60 -4.49 -8.35
C TYR A 121 -8.96 -3.99 -8.88
N GLU A 122 -9.75 -4.84 -9.55
CA GLU A 122 -11.08 -4.46 -10.01
C GLU A 122 -12.02 -4.11 -8.85
N LEU A 123 -11.93 -4.85 -7.73
CA LEU A 123 -12.68 -4.55 -6.51
C LEU A 123 -12.21 -3.24 -5.85
N ASP A 124 -10.91 -2.98 -5.84
CA ASP A 124 -10.32 -1.71 -5.37
C ASP A 124 -10.90 -0.51 -6.13
N LYS A 125 -11.07 -0.65 -7.47
CA LYS A 125 -11.73 0.38 -8.30
C LYS A 125 -13.19 0.58 -7.91
N LEU A 126 -13.94 -0.50 -7.71
CA LEU A 126 -15.36 -0.42 -7.31
C LEU A 126 -15.54 0.25 -5.93
N LEU A 127 -14.59 0.02 -5.02
CA LEU A 127 -14.60 0.58 -3.68
C LEU A 127 -13.89 1.93 -3.56
N ASP A 128 -13.25 2.40 -4.63
CA ASP A 128 -12.51 3.67 -4.70
C ASP A 128 -11.42 3.79 -3.61
N LEU A 129 -10.61 2.73 -3.43
CA LEU A 129 -9.59 2.68 -2.39
C LEU A 129 -8.25 3.25 -2.83
N ASN A 130 -7.85 2.99 -4.07
CA ASN A 130 -6.53 3.33 -4.61
C ASN A 130 -5.36 2.78 -3.75
N MET A 131 -5.51 1.54 -3.28
CA MET A 131 -4.52 0.86 -2.43
C MET A 131 -4.07 -0.51 -2.99
N VAL A 132 -4.64 -0.95 -4.12
CA VAL A 132 -4.17 -2.13 -4.87
C VAL A 132 -3.54 -1.64 -6.17
N PRO A 133 -2.30 -2.03 -6.50
CA PRO A 133 -1.65 -1.62 -7.75
C PRO A 133 -2.43 -2.09 -8.98
N VAL A 134 -2.37 -1.30 -10.05
CA VAL A 134 -2.99 -1.63 -11.33
C VAL A 134 -2.56 -3.01 -11.78
N SER A 135 -3.52 -3.89 -12.08
CA SER A 135 -3.27 -5.28 -12.45
C SER A 135 -4.19 -5.70 -13.59
N VAL A 136 -3.60 -6.22 -14.66
CA VAL A 136 -4.33 -6.68 -15.84
C VAL A 136 -4.05 -8.15 -16.12
N GLU A 137 -5.01 -8.82 -16.75
CA GLU A 137 -4.81 -10.18 -17.25
C GLU A 137 -4.40 -10.15 -18.72
N ARG A 138 -3.23 -10.70 -19.04
CA ARG A 138 -2.82 -10.87 -20.45
C ARG A 138 -1.94 -12.11 -20.66
N ASN A 139 -1.78 -12.51 -21.93
CA ASN A 139 -0.84 -13.55 -22.29
C ASN A 139 0.60 -13.01 -22.27
N VAL A 140 1.50 -13.70 -21.59
CA VAL A 140 2.91 -13.37 -21.50
C VAL A 140 3.75 -14.62 -21.80
N GLY A 141 4.28 -14.70 -23.04
CA GLY A 141 5.11 -15.83 -23.44
C GLY A 141 4.36 -17.16 -23.51
N GLY A 142 3.11 -17.14 -23.96
CA GLY A 142 2.25 -18.32 -24.11
C GLY A 142 1.39 -18.66 -22.87
N ASN A 143 1.60 -18.01 -21.73
CA ASN A 143 0.83 -18.25 -20.51
C ASN A 143 0.00 -17.03 -20.14
N MET A 144 -1.24 -17.27 -19.68
CA MET A 144 -2.04 -16.22 -19.06
C MET A 144 -1.44 -15.83 -17.71
N ALA A 145 -1.41 -14.54 -17.43
CA ALA A 145 -0.78 -13.99 -16.23
C ALA A 145 -1.52 -12.74 -15.72
N ALA A 146 -1.41 -12.48 -14.43
CA ALA A 146 -1.57 -11.13 -13.92
C ALA A 146 -0.26 -10.36 -14.16
N VAL A 147 -0.39 -9.21 -14.81
CA VAL A 147 0.69 -8.23 -14.98
C VAL A 147 0.32 -7.02 -14.15
N THR A 148 1.07 -6.82 -13.07
CA THR A 148 0.77 -5.81 -12.05
C THR A 148 1.83 -4.73 -12.06
N TRP A 149 1.41 -3.46 -12.02
CA TRP A 149 2.30 -2.31 -11.93
C TRP A 149 3.24 -2.42 -10.74
N TRP A 150 4.54 -2.31 -10.98
CA TRP A 150 5.52 -2.30 -9.91
C TRP A 150 5.41 -0.98 -9.15
N VAL A 151 5.19 -1.04 -7.85
CA VAL A 151 4.96 0.16 -7.04
C VAL A 151 6.18 1.06 -7.06
N ASP A 152 5.97 2.29 -7.54
CA ASP A 152 6.99 3.32 -7.57
C ASP A 152 7.34 3.85 -6.19
N ASP A 153 8.49 4.47 -6.07
CA ASP A 153 8.94 5.12 -4.84
C ASP A 153 8.85 4.25 -3.58
N THR A 154 8.98 2.93 -3.75
CA THR A 154 8.97 1.99 -2.64
C THR A 154 10.08 2.35 -1.64
N LEU A 155 9.69 2.56 -0.38
CA LEU A 155 10.58 2.77 0.75
C LEU A 155 10.98 1.43 1.38
N MET A 156 9.97 0.62 1.74
CA MET A 156 10.15 -0.69 2.38
C MET A 156 8.84 -1.48 2.40
N THR A 157 8.88 -2.71 2.88
CA THR A 157 7.67 -3.45 3.27
C THR A 157 7.33 -3.19 4.76
N GLU A 158 6.09 -3.50 5.17
CA GLU A 158 5.70 -3.44 6.59
C GLU A 158 6.53 -4.43 7.43
N LEU A 159 6.96 -5.55 6.85
CA LEU A 159 7.88 -6.49 7.49
C LEU A 159 9.22 -5.82 7.81
N ASP A 160 9.78 -5.08 6.84
CA ASP A 160 11.04 -4.35 7.02
C ASP A 160 10.89 -3.22 8.02
N ARG A 161 9.76 -2.49 7.97
CA ARG A 161 9.46 -1.44 8.92
C ARG A 161 9.47 -1.97 10.36
N LYS A 162 8.80 -3.10 10.61
CA LYS A 162 8.77 -3.74 11.92
C LYS A 162 10.15 -4.23 12.37
N LYS A 163 10.91 -4.86 11.46
CA LYS A 163 12.29 -5.30 11.76
C LYS A 163 13.21 -4.14 12.13
N LYS A 164 13.08 -3.01 11.40
CA LYS A 164 13.85 -1.78 11.64
C LYS A 164 13.32 -0.96 12.81
N LYS A 165 12.18 -1.32 13.41
CA LYS A 165 11.48 -0.58 14.47
C LYS A 165 11.21 0.89 14.08
N MET A 166 10.96 1.14 12.79
CA MET A 166 10.62 2.48 12.30
C MET A 166 9.17 2.80 12.62
N GLU A 167 8.92 3.97 13.20
CA GLU A 167 7.56 4.47 13.42
C GLU A 167 7.12 5.34 12.24
N PRO A 168 5.83 5.28 11.85
CA PRO A 168 5.28 6.18 10.85
C PRO A 168 5.38 7.64 11.35
N PRO A 169 5.64 8.61 10.47
CA PRO A 169 5.75 10.01 10.88
C PRO A 169 4.45 10.57 11.47
N HIS A 170 3.31 10.06 10.99
CA HIS A 170 1.99 10.52 11.42
C HIS A 170 1.03 9.34 11.59
N LEU A 171 0.67 9.00 12.84
CA LEU A 171 -0.24 7.89 13.14
C LEU A 171 -1.68 8.16 12.67
N ASN A 172 -2.09 9.41 12.60
CA ASN A 172 -3.41 9.83 12.12
C ASN A 172 -3.62 9.61 10.61
N THR A 173 -2.58 9.50 9.81
CA THR A 173 -2.65 9.12 8.40
C THR A 173 -2.30 7.65 8.17
N TRP A 174 -1.45 7.07 9.03
CA TRP A 174 -1.04 5.67 8.96
C TRP A 174 -2.14 4.70 9.38
N ASN A 175 -2.72 4.90 10.57
CA ASN A 175 -3.72 3.99 11.13
C ASN A 175 -4.98 3.86 10.25
N PRO A 176 -5.53 4.95 9.67
CA PRO A 176 -6.62 4.86 8.70
C PRO A 176 -6.33 3.92 7.53
N GLN A 177 -5.15 4.00 6.93
CA GLN A 177 -4.77 3.09 5.84
C GLN A 177 -4.73 1.63 6.31
N MET A 178 -4.18 1.36 7.50
CA MET A 178 -4.14 0.01 8.07
C MET A 178 -5.55 -0.52 8.40
N TYR A 179 -6.48 0.34 8.81
CA TYR A 179 -7.87 -0.06 9.02
C TYR A 179 -8.56 -0.42 7.70
N VAL A 180 -8.33 0.36 6.63
CA VAL A 180 -8.83 0.01 5.28
C VAL A 180 -8.25 -1.32 4.81
N CYS A 181 -6.95 -1.56 4.97
CA CYS A 181 -6.34 -2.87 4.63
C CYS A 181 -7.04 -4.02 5.37
N ARG A 182 -7.33 -3.86 6.65
CA ARG A 182 -8.03 -4.90 7.44
C ARG A 182 -9.45 -5.13 6.97
N VAL A 183 -10.21 -4.08 6.68
CA VAL A 183 -11.58 -4.21 6.12
C VAL A 183 -11.54 -4.93 4.78
N PHE A 184 -10.61 -4.54 3.90
CA PHE A 184 -10.45 -5.16 2.58
C PHE A 184 -10.08 -6.64 2.70
N ASP A 185 -9.11 -7.01 3.56
CA ASP A 185 -8.72 -8.40 3.76
C ASP A 185 -9.85 -9.27 4.35
N GLN A 186 -10.70 -8.72 5.26
CA GLN A 186 -11.91 -9.40 5.72
C GLN A 186 -12.91 -9.60 4.57
N LEU A 187 -13.13 -8.58 3.74
CA LEU A 187 -14.06 -8.62 2.62
C LEU A 187 -13.68 -9.71 1.60
N ILE A 188 -12.41 -9.73 1.18
CA ILE A 188 -11.92 -10.69 0.19
C ILE A 188 -11.52 -12.05 0.80
N TYR A 189 -11.63 -12.24 2.12
CA TYR A 189 -11.15 -13.41 2.84
C TYR A 189 -9.70 -13.76 2.48
N ASN A 190 -8.80 -12.82 2.68
CA ASN A 190 -7.38 -13.03 2.39
C ASN A 190 -6.75 -13.90 3.48
N THR A 191 -6.29 -15.10 3.12
CA THR A 191 -5.70 -16.06 4.05
C THR A 191 -4.18 -15.95 4.16
N ASP A 192 -3.56 -15.09 3.34
CA ASP A 192 -2.10 -14.98 3.22
C ASP A 192 -1.58 -13.55 3.37
N ARG A 193 -2.33 -12.67 4.05
CA ARG A 193 -1.84 -11.32 4.35
C ARG A 193 -0.71 -11.39 5.37
N ASN A 194 0.51 -11.49 4.87
CA ASN A 194 1.71 -11.30 5.67
C ASN A 194 2.22 -9.85 5.54
N LEU A 195 3.12 -9.44 6.43
CA LEU A 195 3.64 -8.07 6.45
C LEU A 195 4.52 -7.72 5.24
N GLY A 196 5.05 -8.71 4.52
CA GLY A 196 5.78 -8.52 3.27
C GLY A 196 4.88 -8.11 2.10
N ASN A 197 3.56 -8.38 2.21
CA ASN A 197 2.55 -8.07 1.19
C ASN A 197 1.89 -6.68 1.39
N LEU A 198 2.47 -5.84 2.25
CA LEU A 198 2.17 -4.43 2.40
C LEU A 198 3.41 -3.63 2.04
N VAL A 199 3.37 -2.91 0.92
CA VAL A 199 4.46 -2.07 0.42
C VAL A 199 4.20 -0.64 0.86
N ILE A 200 5.22 0.01 1.41
CA ILE A 200 5.18 1.38 1.89
C ILE A 200 6.02 2.23 0.96
N THR A 201 5.46 3.30 0.44
CA THR A 201 6.15 4.28 -0.41
C THR A 201 6.80 5.40 0.43
N LYS A 202 7.63 6.23 -0.22
CA LYS A 202 8.36 7.32 0.46
C LYS A 202 7.42 8.36 1.11
N ASP A 203 6.22 8.53 0.57
CA ASP A 203 5.14 9.36 1.12
C ASP A 203 4.28 8.64 2.18
N TRP A 204 4.71 7.45 2.62
CA TRP A 204 4.05 6.62 3.61
C TRP A 204 2.65 6.12 3.19
N LYS A 205 2.39 6.04 1.89
CA LYS A 205 1.22 5.35 1.36
C LYS A 205 1.43 3.84 1.41
N ILE A 206 0.35 3.10 1.76
CA ILE A 206 0.35 1.64 1.81
C ILE A 206 -0.26 1.08 0.53
N TRP A 207 0.42 0.13 -0.09
CA TRP A 207 -0.07 -0.66 -1.20
C TRP A 207 -0.20 -2.13 -0.79
N MET A 208 -1.36 -2.71 -1.07
CA MET A 208 -1.65 -4.13 -0.84
C MET A 208 -1.27 -4.92 -2.09
N ILE A 209 -0.38 -5.88 -1.97
CA ILE A 209 0.05 -6.76 -3.06
C ILE A 209 -0.23 -8.23 -2.71
N ASP A 210 -0.10 -9.11 -3.70
CA ASP A 210 -0.20 -10.57 -3.56
C ASP A 210 -1.52 -11.05 -2.92
N HIS A 211 -2.55 -11.14 -3.76
CA HIS A 211 -3.89 -11.59 -3.37
C HIS A 211 -4.20 -13.01 -3.88
N THR A 212 -3.21 -13.78 -4.32
CA THR A 212 -3.42 -15.07 -5.02
C THR A 212 -4.21 -16.09 -4.19
N ARG A 213 -4.26 -15.94 -2.86
CA ARG A 213 -4.97 -16.80 -1.91
C ARG A 213 -6.18 -16.14 -1.24
N ALA A 214 -6.77 -15.13 -1.89
CA ALA A 214 -7.97 -14.44 -1.43
C ALA A 214 -9.27 -15.10 -1.97
N PHE A 215 -10.38 -14.39 -1.85
CA PHE A 215 -11.69 -14.71 -2.42
C PHE A 215 -12.23 -16.12 -2.10
N ARG A 216 -12.04 -16.56 -0.85
CA ARG A 216 -12.60 -17.82 -0.38
C ARG A 216 -14.13 -17.80 -0.40
N THR A 217 -14.74 -18.98 -0.55
CA THR A 217 -16.21 -19.15 -0.60
C THR A 217 -16.90 -19.03 0.76
N MET A 218 -16.12 -18.98 1.86
CA MET A 218 -16.64 -18.84 3.22
C MET A 218 -17.40 -17.54 3.39
N LYS A 219 -18.55 -17.62 4.05
CA LYS A 219 -19.45 -16.50 4.29
C LYS A 219 -19.17 -15.75 5.59
N ASP A 220 -18.39 -16.35 6.49
CA ASP A 220 -17.99 -15.71 7.75
C ASP A 220 -16.75 -14.84 7.58
N LEU A 221 -16.57 -13.88 8.48
CA LEU A 221 -15.38 -13.06 8.51
C LEU A 221 -14.21 -13.87 9.13
N PRO A 222 -13.02 -13.88 8.50
CA PRO A 222 -11.91 -14.68 9.01
C PRO A 222 -11.40 -14.21 10.37
N ALA A 223 -11.48 -12.91 10.67
CA ALA A 223 -11.00 -12.32 11.94
C ALA A 223 -11.72 -11.00 12.23
N SER A 224 -12.99 -11.05 12.61
CA SER A 224 -13.81 -9.85 12.87
C SER A 224 -13.24 -8.93 13.96
N ALA A 225 -12.46 -9.46 14.91
CA ALA A 225 -11.76 -8.66 15.93
C ALA A 225 -10.76 -7.65 15.33
N ASN A 226 -10.35 -7.82 14.06
CA ASN A 226 -9.49 -6.88 13.36
C ASN A 226 -10.24 -5.63 12.84
N LEU A 227 -11.58 -5.63 12.88
CA LEU A 227 -12.41 -4.49 12.48
C LEU A 227 -12.49 -3.51 13.64
N VAL A 228 -11.80 -2.37 13.54
CA VAL A 228 -11.71 -1.35 14.60
C VAL A 228 -12.45 -0.08 14.19
N GLN A 229 -12.08 0.50 13.08
CA GLN A 229 -12.68 1.67 12.46
C GLN A 229 -12.82 1.47 10.95
N CYS A 230 -13.69 2.24 10.31
CA CYS A 230 -13.93 2.17 8.88
C CYS A 230 -13.88 3.55 8.24
N ASP A 231 -13.33 3.62 7.04
CA ASP A 231 -13.47 4.80 6.21
C ASP A 231 -14.93 4.98 5.77
N ARG A 232 -15.42 6.21 5.86
CA ARG A 232 -16.81 6.60 5.60
C ARG A 232 -17.24 6.29 4.17
N ASN A 233 -16.38 6.62 3.20
CA ASN A 233 -16.63 6.34 1.80
C ASN A 233 -16.60 4.82 1.53
N LEU A 234 -15.62 4.10 2.06
CA LEU A 234 -15.57 2.64 1.95
C LEU A 234 -16.86 1.99 2.46
N LEU A 235 -17.35 2.39 3.65
CA LEU A 235 -18.59 1.85 4.19
C LEU A 235 -19.79 2.17 3.30
N ALA A 236 -19.87 3.38 2.73
CA ALA A 236 -20.91 3.76 1.78
C ALA A 236 -20.83 2.93 0.48
N LYS A 237 -19.62 2.73 -0.06
CA LYS A 237 -19.40 1.87 -1.25
C LYS A 237 -19.76 0.41 -0.96
N LEU A 238 -19.43 -0.12 0.21
CA LEU A 238 -19.83 -1.47 0.62
C LEU A 238 -21.36 -1.63 0.64
N ARG A 239 -22.09 -0.66 1.19
CA ARG A 239 -23.58 -0.69 1.17
C ARG A 239 -24.16 -0.68 -0.24
N GLY A 240 -23.54 0.08 -1.15
CA GLY A 240 -23.95 0.18 -2.56
C GLY A 240 -23.50 -0.98 -3.45
N LEU A 241 -22.67 -1.89 -2.96
CA LEU A 241 -22.09 -2.97 -3.77
C LEU A 241 -23.12 -4.05 -4.03
N THR A 242 -23.54 -4.22 -5.29
CA THR A 242 -24.57 -5.19 -5.70
C THR A 242 -23.96 -6.45 -6.30
N LYS A 243 -24.74 -7.55 -6.34
CA LYS A 243 -24.34 -8.79 -7.02
C LYS A 243 -24.08 -8.55 -8.52
N ASP A 244 -24.93 -7.75 -9.16
CA ASP A 244 -24.82 -7.46 -10.60
C ASP A 244 -23.53 -6.69 -10.90
N ALA A 245 -23.21 -5.65 -10.11
CA ALA A 245 -21.97 -4.89 -10.26
C ALA A 245 -20.73 -5.78 -10.09
N LEU A 246 -20.73 -6.67 -9.08
CA LEU A 246 -19.64 -7.63 -8.86
C LEU A 246 -19.56 -8.64 -10.00
N THR A 247 -20.69 -9.21 -10.43
CA THR A 247 -20.71 -10.19 -11.53
C THR A 247 -20.18 -9.56 -12.81
N GLN A 248 -20.66 -8.37 -13.17
CA GLN A 248 -20.21 -7.65 -14.35
C GLN A 248 -18.70 -7.45 -14.40
N LYS A 249 -18.08 -7.13 -13.26
CA LYS A 249 -16.65 -6.81 -13.18
C LYS A 249 -15.76 -8.01 -12.88
N LEU A 250 -16.26 -8.99 -12.13
CA LEU A 250 -15.40 -10.03 -11.53
C LEU A 250 -15.66 -11.44 -12.06
N GLN A 251 -16.76 -11.73 -12.79
CA GLN A 251 -17.08 -13.09 -13.26
C GLN A 251 -16.00 -13.75 -14.11
N ARG A 252 -15.12 -12.97 -14.73
CA ARG A 252 -13.95 -13.48 -15.47
C ARG A 252 -12.90 -14.10 -14.53
N TYR A 253 -12.82 -13.64 -13.28
CA TYR A 253 -11.80 -13.99 -12.31
C TYR A 253 -12.32 -14.82 -11.16
N LEU A 254 -13.59 -14.60 -10.77
CA LEU A 254 -14.27 -15.24 -9.66
C LEU A 254 -15.43 -16.08 -10.15
N ASN A 255 -15.65 -17.24 -9.52
CA ASN A 255 -16.87 -18.01 -9.73
C ASN A 255 -18.04 -17.48 -8.87
N ALA A 256 -19.25 -17.99 -9.13
CA ALA A 256 -20.46 -17.53 -8.44
C ALA A 256 -20.39 -17.70 -6.92
N SER A 257 -19.83 -18.82 -6.43
CA SER A 257 -19.71 -19.07 -4.98
C SER A 257 -18.72 -18.13 -4.30
N GLU A 258 -17.66 -17.70 -4.98
CA GLU A 258 -16.70 -16.70 -4.49
C GLU A 258 -17.33 -15.32 -4.41
N ILE A 259 -18.16 -14.94 -5.41
CA ILE A 259 -18.95 -13.70 -5.40
C ILE A 259 -20.00 -13.73 -4.27
N ASP A 260 -20.72 -14.85 -4.09
CA ASP A 260 -21.70 -15.00 -3.01
C ASP A 260 -21.04 -14.94 -1.63
N GLY A 261 -19.86 -15.54 -1.49
CA GLY A 261 -19.05 -15.44 -0.26
C GLY A 261 -18.63 -13.99 0.04
N LEU A 262 -18.20 -13.24 -0.99
CA LEU A 262 -17.82 -11.84 -0.87
C LEU A 262 -19.00 -10.98 -0.42
N LEU A 263 -20.19 -11.17 -1.04
CA LEU A 263 -21.41 -10.45 -0.66
C LEU A 263 -21.84 -10.73 0.77
N ALA A 264 -21.80 -11.98 1.19
CA ALA A 264 -22.15 -12.35 2.58
C ALA A 264 -21.22 -11.69 3.59
N ARG A 265 -19.91 -11.60 3.29
CA ARG A 265 -18.94 -10.90 4.14
C ARG A 265 -19.14 -9.39 4.11
N ARG A 266 -19.48 -8.79 2.94
CA ARG A 266 -19.86 -7.41 2.81
C ARG A 266 -21.01 -7.05 3.76
N ASP A 267 -22.09 -7.86 3.77
CA ASP A 267 -23.23 -7.65 4.65
C ASP A 267 -22.85 -7.69 6.13
N LYS A 268 -21.99 -8.64 6.52
CA LYS A 268 -21.48 -8.75 7.90
C LYS A 268 -20.60 -7.57 8.30
N ILE A 269 -19.75 -7.06 7.40
CA ILE A 269 -18.94 -5.87 7.65
C ILE A 269 -19.82 -4.64 7.84
N VAL A 270 -20.81 -4.45 6.97
CA VAL A 270 -21.76 -3.33 7.07
C VAL A 270 -22.53 -3.40 8.38
N SER A 271 -23.14 -4.54 8.70
CA SER A 271 -23.86 -4.74 9.97
C SER A 271 -22.97 -4.49 11.18
N PHE A 272 -21.73 -4.99 11.16
CA PHE A 272 -20.77 -4.77 12.25
C PHE A 272 -20.53 -3.27 12.50
N PHE A 273 -20.25 -2.50 11.45
CA PHE A 273 -19.97 -1.06 11.63
C PHE A 273 -21.23 -0.27 11.95
N ASP A 274 -22.42 -0.65 11.44
CA ASP A 274 -23.67 -0.02 11.83
C ASP A 274 -23.96 -0.22 13.33
N ASP A 275 -23.74 -1.42 13.85
CA ASP A 275 -23.84 -1.72 15.27
C ASP A 275 -22.82 -0.93 16.12
N GLN A 276 -21.56 -0.80 15.65
CA GLN A 276 -20.56 -0.01 16.36
C GLN A 276 -20.92 1.48 16.37
N VAL A 277 -21.44 2.02 15.24
CA VAL A 277 -21.90 3.40 15.15
C VAL A 277 -23.06 3.67 16.09
N ALA A 278 -24.03 2.75 16.14
CA ALA A 278 -25.16 2.85 17.06
C ALA A 278 -24.73 2.86 18.54
N LYS A 279 -23.70 2.08 18.90
CA LYS A 279 -23.20 1.95 20.27
C LYS A 279 -22.25 3.07 20.69
N LYS A 280 -21.40 3.57 19.80
CA LYS A 280 -20.26 4.44 20.12
C LYS A 280 -20.33 5.81 19.46
N GLY A 281 -21.26 6.02 18.53
CA GLY A 281 -21.35 7.21 17.68
C GLY A 281 -20.37 7.18 16.48
N GLN A 282 -20.72 7.94 15.44
CA GLN A 282 -19.96 7.98 14.20
C GLN A 282 -18.50 8.44 14.38
N ALA A 283 -18.26 9.45 15.22
CA ALA A 283 -16.94 10.02 15.42
C ALA A 283 -15.91 9.02 16.01
N ALA A 284 -16.39 8.03 16.78
CA ALA A 284 -15.52 6.99 17.35
C ALA A 284 -15.22 5.83 16.38
N VAL A 285 -16.06 5.65 15.35
CA VAL A 285 -16.04 4.46 14.50
C VAL A 285 -15.61 4.78 13.06
N LEU A 286 -15.95 5.97 12.57
CA LEU A 286 -15.75 6.35 11.17
C LEU A 286 -14.71 7.47 11.05
N PHE A 287 -13.86 7.36 10.02
CA PHE A 287 -12.90 8.39 9.62
C PHE A 287 -13.03 8.68 8.12
N ASP A 288 -12.38 9.73 7.66
CA ASP A 288 -12.24 10.05 6.24
C ASP A 288 -10.79 9.79 5.83
N LEU A 289 -10.58 8.85 4.87
CA LEU A 289 -9.24 8.53 4.37
C LEU A 289 -8.77 9.63 3.44
N GLU A 290 -7.66 10.25 3.78
CA GLU A 290 -6.99 11.26 2.95
C GLU A 290 -6.15 10.61 1.84
N GLY A 291 -5.96 11.32 0.70
CA GLY A 291 -5.00 10.94 -0.35
C GLY A 291 -5.39 9.74 -1.22
N ARG A 292 -6.68 9.56 -1.52
CA ARG A 292 -7.18 8.53 -2.45
C ARG A 292 -6.72 8.72 -3.87
#